data_e258c28d60712ebec41b163723f62b47
#
_entry.id   e258c28d60712ebec41b163723f62b47
#
_cell.length_a   1.000
_cell.length_b   1.000
_cell.length_c   1.000
_cell.angle_alpha   90.00
_cell.angle_beta   90.00
_cell.angle_gamma   90.00
#
_symmetry.space_group_name_H-M   'P 1'
#
loop_
_entity.id
_entity.type
_entity.pdbx_description
1 polymer ?
#
loop_
_entity_poly.entity_id
_entity_poly.type
_entity_poly.pdbx_seq_one_letter_code
_entity_poly.pdbx_strand_id
1 'polypeptide(L)'
;MLDFKIRNRIDWFCKNKVNDFSPTISPAPKNTANNEIESIHEAIAYYLRNEVTELVVQKKYMGSYCTIYLKRNLADTYFVSRNGHKIDHIDLEKAIESITALHEKMLAEFPDFDTILIASELLPWKILGGGLIEKEFIGYYDALKTQHSYLKESGLFEKMKSVKSSEAFLEFSSDKNTLKSKEYRAKHKPHIIRQYQALLDAKMPDLDKQEISLQVFKEQIDTFGKDEEVHFKPFTILKVVFETGKEYFPNSNLTYELVNEDAFLHLKFDKNNTEENIKKVYDFFNKLTVENEEGIMIKPAKNYIKGLPPCFKVRNNNYLTMIYGVNFHNDFEHYLDRRNIRKKLEQSINGWEINQKMLQIPYKNLNEENYLMKLLLLKRINDEEIEKNLDPRL
;
A
#
# COMPACT_ATOMS: atom_id res chain seq x y z
N MET A 1 -30.04 -18.30 5.03
CA MET A 1 -29.30 -18.85 6.19
C MET A 1 -27.84 -18.39 6.07
N LEU A 2 -27.26 -17.82 7.11
CA LEU A 2 -25.86 -17.33 7.08
C LEU A 2 -24.93 -18.53 6.89
N ASP A 3 -23.88 -18.39 6.05
CA ASP A 3 -22.86 -19.41 5.90
C ASP A 3 -22.24 -19.77 7.26
N PHE A 4 -22.07 -21.07 7.52
CA PHE A 4 -21.52 -21.59 8.77
C PHE A 4 -20.12 -21.02 9.07
N LYS A 5 -19.28 -20.86 8.05
CA LYS A 5 -17.93 -20.26 8.21
C LYS A 5 -18.00 -18.80 8.66
N ILE A 6 -18.90 -18.01 8.09
CA ILE A 6 -19.09 -16.60 8.46
C ILE A 6 -19.60 -16.51 9.90
N ARG A 7 -20.54 -17.35 10.30
CA ARG A 7 -21.05 -17.38 11.68
C ARG A 7 -19.94 -17.67 12.69
N ASN A 8 -19.19 -18.74 12.45
CA ASN A 8 -18.08 -19.13 13.34
C ASN A 8 -17.04 -18.01 13.47
N ARG A 9 -16.75 -17.32 12.37
CA ARG A 9 -15.80 -16.19 12.36
C ARG A 9 -16.33 -15.02 13.21
N ILE A 10 -17.61 -14.68 13.06
CA ILE A 10 -18.26 -13.62 13.87
C ILE A 10 -18.22 -13.97 15.36
N ASP A 11 -18.63 -15.20 15.72
CA ASP A 11 -18.65 -15.64 17.11
C ASP A 11 -17.24 -15.66 17.70
N TRP A 12 -16.22 -16.03 16.92
CA TRP A 12 -14.83 -15.98 17.33
C TRP A 12 -14.38 -14.55 17.65
N PHE A 13 -14.69 -13.55 16.79
CA PHE A 13 -14.34 -12.15 17.03
C PHE A 13 -15.01 -11.61 18.30
N CYS A 14 -16.28 -11.91 18.50
CA CYS A 14 -17.01 -11.51 19.71
C CYS A 14 -16.39 -12.14 20.96
N LYS A 15 -16.09 -13.44 20.94
CA LYS A 15 -15.47 -14.16 22.06
C LYS A 15 -14.08 -13.62 22.40
N ASN A 16 -13.29 -13.25 21.41
CA ASN A 16 -11.94 -12.74 21.59
C ASN A 16 -11.87 -11.22 21.73
N LYS A 17 -13.00 -10.53 21.81
CA LYS A 17 -13.12 -9.06 21.97
C LYS A 17 -12.37 -8.27 20.89
N VAL A 18 -12.39 -8.76 19.65
CA VAL A 18 -11.77 -8.10 18.52
C VAL A 18 -12.76 -7.15 17.87
N ASN A 19 -12.50 -5.85 17.93
CA ASN A 19 -13.39 -4.80 17.43
C ASN A 19 -12.66 -3.71 16.62
N ASP A 20 -11.40 -3.95 16.24
CA ASP A 20 -10.67 -3.10 15.33
C ASP A 20 -10.27 -3.86 14.07
N PHE A 21 -10.57 -3.26 12.92
CA PHE A 21 -10.29 -3.81 11.58
C PHE A 21 -9.86 -2.68 10.67
N SER A 22 -8.60 -2.68 10.24
CA SER A 22 -8.14 -1.65 9.33
C SER A 22 -8.93 -1.67 8.01
N PRO A 23 -9.40 -0.52 7.53
CA PRO A 23 -10.03 -0.42 6.22
C PRO A 23 -8.99 -0.62 5.11
N THR A 24 -9.48 -0.76 3.87
CA THR A 24 -8.64 -0.57 2.69
C THR A 24 -8.15 0.88 2.66
N ILE A 25 -6.84 1.09 2.59
CA ILE A 25 -6.26 2.42 2.50
C ILE A 25 -6.19 2.85 1.04
N SER A 26 -6.87 3.95 0.72
CA SER A 26 -6.84 4.52 -0.63
C SER A 26 -5.45 5.08 -0.96
N PRO A 27 -4.91 4.79 -2.14
CA PRO A 27 -3.81 5.60 -2.65
C PRO A 27 -4.31 7.02 -2.94
N ALA A 28 -3.38 7.98 -2.98
CA ALA A 28 -3.67 9.35 -3.38
C ALA A 28 -4.21 9.43 -4.82
N PRO A 29 -5.02 10.44 -5.15
CA PRO A 29 -5.41 10.70 -6.53
C PRO A 29 -4.19 11.00 -7.41
N LYS A 30 -4.31 10.73 -8.71
CA LYS A 30 -3.26 11.08 -9.67
C LYS A 30 -3.27 12.57 -10.01
N ASN A 31 -2.11 13.10 -10.43
CA ASN A 31 -2.00 14.40 -11.10
C ASN A 31 -1.28 14.21 -12.44
N THR A 32 -2.04 14.28 -13.54
CA THR A 32 -1.49 14.09 -14.88
C THR A 32 -0.62 15.26 -15.35
N ALA A 33 -0.89 16.47 -14.87
CA ALA A 33 -0.09 17.63 -15.22
C ALA A 33 1.33 17.55 -14.66
N ASN A 34 1.50 16.93 -13.48
CA ASN A 34 2.78 16.77 -12.81
C ASN A 34 3.39 15.37 -13.00
N ASN A 35 2.75 14.49 -13.80
CA ASN A 35 3.18 13.08 -13.96
C ASN A 35 3.27 12.32 -12.63
N GLU A 36 2.29 12.51 -11.75
CA GLU A 36 2.23 11.83 -10.45
C GLU A 36 1.09 10.81 -10.43
N ILE A 37 1.40 9.54 -10.24
CA ILE A 37 0.41 8.47 -10.15
C ILE A 37 -0.28 8.44 -8.78
N GLU A 38 0.40 8.88 -7.74
CA GLU A 38 -0.09 9.13 -6.39
C GLU A 38 0.40 10.51 -5.97
N SER A 39 -0.48 11.53 -6.07
CA SER A 39 -0.08 12.92 -5.91
C SER A 39 -0.25 13.42 -4.48
N ILE A 40 0.81 13.99 -3.93
CA ILE A 40 0.80 14.70 -2.65
C ILE A 40 -0.16 15.90 -2.74
N HIS A 41 -0.03 16.69 -3.80
CA HIS A 41 -0.87 17.85 -4.02
C HIS A 41 -2.36 17.48 -4.05
N GLU A 42 -2.74 16.46 -4.83
CA GLU A 42 -4.14 16.06 -4.94
C GLU A 42 -4.70 15.45 -3.63
N ALA A 43 -3.87 14.74 -2.85
CA ALA A 43 -4.28 14.23 -1.55
C ALA A 43 -4.57 15.37 -0.56
N ILE A 44 -3.69 16.38 -0.49
CA ILE A 44 -3.88 17.57 0.33
C ILE A 44 -5.09 18.36 -0.16
N ALA A 45 -5.18 18.64 -1.47
CA ALA A 45 -6.30 19.36 -2.07
C ALA A 45 -7.65 18.66 -1.82
N TYR A 46 -7.67 17.32 -1.80
CA TYR A 46 -8.89 16.57 -1.45
C TYR A 46 -9.36 16.91 -0.03
N TYR A 47 -8.47 16.91 0.95
CA TYR A 47 -8.82 17.26 2.33
C TYR A 47 -9.22 18.73 2.48
N LEU A 48 -8.48 19.64 1.86
CA LEU A 48 -8.79 21.09 1.91
C LEU A 48 -10.15 21.40 1.29
N ARG A 49 -10.53 20.76 0.16
CA ARG A 49 -11.86 20.91 -0.46
C ARG A 49 -12.99 20.40 0.46
N ASN A 50 -12.68 19.52 1.41
CA ASN A 50 -13.61 19.03 2.42
C ASN A 50 -13.42 19.72 3.77
N GLU A 51 -12.88 20.95 3.80
CA GLU A 51 -12.74 21.82 4.97
C GLU A 51 -11.80 21.24 6.07
N VAL A 52 -10.97 20.29 5.72
CA VAL A 52 -9.94 19.72 6.63
C VAL A 52 -8.64 20.48 6.41
N THR A 53 -8.34 21.40 7.31
CA THR A 53 -7.17 22.31 7.21
C THR A 53 -6.00 21.90 8.08
N GLU A 54 -6.11 20.85 8.87
CA GLU A 54 -5.06 20.37 9.75
C GLU A 54 -4.72 18.90 9.42
N LEU A 55 -3.49 18.70 8.97
CA LEU A 55 -3.02 17.39 8.46
C LEU A 55 -1.79 16.91 9.21
N VAL A 56 -1.66 15.60 9.29
CA VAL A 56 -0.49 14.88 9.78
C VAL A 56 0.09 14.05 8.64
N VAL A 57 1.40 14.17 8.44
CA VAL A 57 2.13 13.39 7.44
C VAL A 57 3.15 12.50 8.14
N GLN A 58 3.02 11.21 7.95
CA GLN A 58 3.84 10.18 8.60
C GLN A 58 4.56 9.35 7.56
N LYS A 59 5.70 8.77 7.94
CA LYS A 59 6.36 7.73 7.16
C LYS A 59 5.39 6.56 6.94
N LYS A 60 5.38 6.00 5.73
CA LYS A 60 4.70 4.74 5.44
C LYS A 60 5.67 3.59 5.65
N TYR A 61 5.40 2.78 6.65
CA TYR A 61 6.19 1.57 6.90
C TYR A 61 5.79 0.46 5.94
N MET A 62 6.77 -0.32 5.51
CA MET A 62 6.53 -1.55 4.76
C MET A 62 6.45 -2.75 5.70
N GLY A 63 5.30 -2.89 6.31
CA GLY A 63 4.99 -3.97 7.22
C GLY A 63 3.60 -4.53 6.96
N SER A 64 3.01 -5.06 8.01
CA SER A 64 1.62 -5.51 8.02
C SER A 64 0.85 -4.79 9.12
N TYR A 65 -0.31 -4.24 8.79
CA TYR A 65 -1.16 -3.62 9.80
C TYR A 65 -1.43 -4.57 10.97
N CYS A 66 -1.24 -4.08 12.16
CA CYS A 66 -1.46 -4.80 13.39
C CYS A 66 -2.07 -3.88 14.45
N THR A 67 -3.12 -4.31 15.12
CA THR A 67 -3.61 -3.66 16.33
C THR A 67 -3.02 -4.34 17.54
N ILE A 68 -2.34 -3.57 18.37
CA ILE A 68 -1.84 -4.01 19.68
C ILE A 68 -2.97 -3.79 20.67
N TYR A 69 -3.50 -4.86 21.25
CA TYR A 69 -4.38 -4.83 22.42
C TYR A 69 -3.50 -4.87 23.67
N LEU A 70 -2.92 -3.71 23.98
CA LEU A 70 -1.98 -3.56 25.08
C LEU A 70 -2.70 -3.69 26.41
N LYS A 71 -2.34 -4.67 27.19
CA LYS A 71 -2.92 -4.94 28.50
C LYS A 71 -2.08 -4.31 29.61
N ARG A 72 -2.72 -3.97 30.75
CA ARG A 72 -2.03 -3.51 31.94
C ARG A 72 -0.98 -4.53 32.39
N ASN A 73 -1.33 -5.81 32.45
CA ASN A 73 -0.35 -6.88 32.54
C ASN A 73 0.18 -7.19 31.13
N LEU A 74 1.43 -6.84 30.89
CA LEU A 74 2.04 -6.96 29.56
C LEU A 74 1.96 -8.38 28.97
N ALA A 75 2.03 -9.42 29.85
CA ALA A 75 1.93 -10.81 29.43
C ALA A 75 0.56 -11.20 28.82
N ASP A 76 -0.49 -10.44 29.12
CA ASP A 76 -1.84 -10.67 28.59
C ASP A 76 -2.09 -9.90 27.26
N THR A 77 -1.10 -9.14 26.79
CA THR A 77 -1.18 -8.39 25.54
C THR A 77 -1.29 -9.34 24.35
N TYR A 78 -2.10 -8.96 23.36
CA TYR A 78 -2.24 -9.71 22.14
C TYR A 78 -2.28 -8.80 20.90
N PHE A 79 -1.95 -9.38 19.77
CA PHE A 79 -1.80 -8.71 18.50
C PHE A 79 -2.87 -9.20 17.52
N VAL A 80 -3.44 -8.28 16.73
CA VAL A 80 -4.54 -8.57 15.81
C VAL A 80 -4.21 -8.01 14.44
N SER A 81 -4.31 -8.85 13.42
CA SER A 81 -4.07 -8.47 12.04
C SER A 81 -5.19 -7.57 11.48
N ARG A 82 -4.96 -6.99 10.32
CA ARG A 82 -5.92 -6.14 9.59
C ARG A 82 -7.34 -6.73 9.49
N ASN A 83 -7.45 -8.04 9.36
CA ASN A 83 -8.73 -8.76 9.18
C ASN A 83 -9.25 -9.37 10.49
N GLY A 84 -8.72 -8.95 11.63
CA GLY A 84 -9.20 -9.34 12.95
C GLY A 84 -8.65 -10.66 13.49
N HIS A 85 -7.73 -11.32 12.79
CA HIS A 85 -7.15 -12.57 13.28
C HIS A 85 -6.03 -12.29 14.30
N LYS A 86 -6.01 -13.02 15.40
CA LYS A 86 -4.87 -12.97 16.33
C LYS A 86 -3.62 -13.45 15.63
N ILE A 87 -2.53 -12.75 15.89
CA ILE A 87 -1.20 -13.07 15.38
C ILE A 87 -0.52 -13.89 16.48
N ASP A 88 -0.45 -15.20 16.30
CA ASP A 88 0.10 -16.18 17.24
C ASP A 88 1.20 -17.07 16.61
N HIS A 89 1.50 -16.85 15.34
CA HIS A 89 2.48 -17.62 14.57
C HIS A 89 3.84 -16.93 14.46
N ILE A 90 4.08 -15.93 15.28
CA ILE A 90 5.36 -15.19 15.40
C ILE A 90 6.04 -15.53 16.73
N ASP A 91 7.29 -15.11 16.89
CA ASP A 91 7.96 -15.13 18.18
C ASP A 91 7.31 -14.12 19.14
N LEU A 92 6.38 -14.61 19.94
CA LEU A 92 5.59 -13.77 20.86
C LEU A 92 6.44 -13.19 21.99
N GLU A 93 7.50 -13.87 22.42
CA GLU A 93 8.42 -13.36 23.46
C GLU A 93 9.14 -12.12 22.94
N LYS A 94 9.75 -12.19 21.77
CA LYS A 94 10.37 -11.04 21.11
C LYS A 94 9.38 -9.92 20.78
N ALA A 95 8.18 -10.29 20.35
CA ALA A 95 7.10 -9.32 20.08
C ALA A 95 6.73 -8.53 21.35
N ILE A 96 6.58 -9.19 22.47
CA ILE A 96 6.31 -8.57 23.78
C ILE A 96 7.50 -7.72 24.25
N GLU A 97 8.71 -8.23 24.10
CA GLU A 97 9.93 -7.48 24.44
C GLU A 97 10.03 -6.16 23.65
N SER A 98 9.72 -6.20 22.37
CA SER A 98 9.79 -5.03 21.48
C SER A 98 8.83 -3.90 21.83
N ILE A 99 7.78 -4.15 22.61
CA ILE A 99 6.80 -3.14 23.04
C ILE A 99 6.91 -2.79 24.53
N THR A 100 7.94 -3.26 25.25
CA THR A 100 8.10 -3.00 26.69
C THR A 100 8.24 -1.51 26.99
N ALA A 101 9.06 -0.79 26.24
CA ALA A 101 9.20 0.66 26.39
C ALA A 101 7.91 1.42 26.09
N LEU A 102 7.14 0.99 25.08
CA LEU A 102 5.80 1.53 24.81
C LEU A 102 4.86 1.27 25.99
N HIS A 103 4.87 0.09 26.57
CA HIS A 103 4.04 -0.24 27.72
C HIS A 103 4.35 0.64 28.93
N GLU A 104 5.62 0.83 29.27
CA GLU A 104 6.06 1.74 30.34
C GLU A 104 5.57 3.18 30.11
N LYS A 105 5.69 3.66 28.87
CA LYS A 105 5.21 4.99 28.47
C LYS A 105 3.69 5.11 28.63
N MET A 106 2.95 4.07 28.25
CA MET A 106 1.48 4.06 28.39
C MET A 106 1.03 3.94 29.85
N LEU A 107 1.77 3.24 30.73
CA LEU A 107 1.52 3.24 32.17
C LEU A 107 1.72 4.63 32.79
N ALA A 108 2.70 5.39 32.33
CA ALA A 108 2.92 6.75 32.81
C ALA A 108 1.84 7.72 32.33
N GLU A 109 1.40 7.61 31.07
CA GLU A 109 0.39 8.49 30.48
C GLU A 109 -1.04 8.17 30.95
N PHE A 110 -1.36 6.89 31.13
CA PHE A 110 -2.68 6.38 31.54
C PHE A 110 -2.55 5.41 32.71
N PRO A 111 -2.30 5.89 33.95
CA PRO A 111 -1.95 5.02 35.10
C PRO A 111 -2.96 3.91 35.41
N ASP A 112 -4.24 4.14 35.14
CA ASP A 112 -5.34 3.22 35.47
C ASP A 112 -5.93 2.50 34.24
N PHE A 113 -5.15 2.35 33.15
CA PHE A 113 -5.66 1.63 31.99
C PHE A 113 -5.74 0.11 32.26
N ASP A 114 -6.79 -0.53 31.75
CA ASP A 114 -6.92 -1.98 31.63
C ASP A 114 -6.43 -2.46 30.24
N THR A 115 -6.88 -1.76 29.20
CA THR A 115 -6.54 -2.10 27.80
C THR A 115 -6.41 -0.84 26.96
N ILE A 116 -5.34 -0.74 26.18
CA ILE A 116 -5.18 0.30 25.15
C ILE A 116 -5.14 -0.37 23.78
N LEU A 117 -5.99 0.08 22.86
CA LEU A 117 -5.96 -0.32 21.45
C LEU A 117 -5.07 0.65 20.69
N ILE A 118 -3.98 0.15 20.13
CA ILE A 118 -2.98 0.93 19.42
C ILE A 118 -2.84 0.37 18.01
N ALA A 119 -3.13 1.20 17.01
CA ALA A 119 -2.85 0.85 15.62
C ALA A 119 -1.34 0.93 15.35
N SER A 120 -0.81 -0.10 14.73
CA SER A 120 0.63 -0.27 14.51
C SER A 120 0.91 -0.96 13.19
N GLU A 121 2.13 -0.89 12.74
CA GLU A 121 2.67 -1.73 11.68
C GLU A 121 3.59 -2.79 12.31
N LEU A 122 3.38 -4.06 11.98
CA LEU A 122 4.24 -5.18 12.35
C LEU A 122 5.32 -5.34 11.29
N LEU A 123 6.57 -5.35 11.72
CA LEU A 123 7.76 -5.44 10.88
C LEU A 123 8.64 -6.64 11.30
N PRO A 124 9.46 -7.15 10.36
CA PRO A 124 9.48 -6.87 8.93
C PRO A 124 8.27 -7.46 8.20
N TRP A 125 7.91 -6.90 7.05
CA TRP A 125 6.76 -7.34 6.25
C TRP A 125 6.74 -8.84 5.95
N LYS A 126 7.89 -9.45 5.71
CA LYS A 126 8.03 -10.89 5.39
C LYS A 126 7.47 -11.83 6.47
N ILE A 127 7.33 -11.37 7.71
CA ILE A 127 6.78 -12.20 8.81
C ILE A 127 5.36 -12.66 8.48
N LEU A 128 4.49 -11.75 8.05
CA LEU A 128 3.13 -12.09 7.62
C LEU A 128 3.06 -12.36 6.10
N GLY A 129 4.00 -11.86 5.34
CA GLY A 129 4.11 -12.06 3.89
C GLY A 129 4.51 -13.48 3.45
N GLY A 130 4.81 -14.37 4.40
CA GLY A 130 4.89 -15.81 4.17
C GLY A 130 5.91 -16.28 3.12
N GLY A 131 7.05 -15.61 2.99
CA GLY A 131 8.08 -15.96 1.99
C GLY A 131 7.76 -15.50 0.57
N LEU A 132 6.87 -14.51 0.41
CA LEU A 132 6.50 -13.96 -0.89
C LEU A 132 7.72 -13.36 -1.61
N ILE A 133 8.63 -12.69 -0.88
CA ILE A 133 9.85 -12.12 -1.45
C ILE A 133 10.71 -13.23 -2.04
N GLU A 134 10.97 -14.27 -1.29
CA GLU A 134 11.84 -15.37 -1.69
C GLU A 134 11.24 -16.23 -2.80
N LYS A 135 9.94 -16.50 -2.74
CA LYS A 135 9.26 -17.43 -3.67
C LYS A 135 8.82 -16.74 -4.95
N GLU A 136 8.32 -15.51 -4.86
CA GLU A 136 7.70 -14.82 -5.98
C GLU A 136 8.64 -13.78 -6.59
N PHE A 137 9.16 -12.83 -5.79
CA PHE A 137 9.91 -11.71 -6.32
C PHE A 137 11.31 -12.08 -6.79
N ILE A 138 12.04 -12.90 -6.03
CA ILE A 138 13.39 -13.32 -6.42
C ILE A 138 13.30 -14.19 -7.68
N GLY A 139 12.39 -15.17 -7.69
CA GLY A 139 12.18 -16.02 -8.87
C GLY A 139 11.77 -15.23 -10.12
N TYR A 140 10.89 -14.23 -9.96
CA TYR A 140 10.48 -13.34 -11.04
C TYR A 140 11.64 -12.49 -11.55
N TYR A 141 12.42 -11.89 -10.65
CA TYR A 141 13.62 -11.13 -10.99
C TYR A 141 14.64 -11.98 -11.75
N ASP A 142 14.96 -13.17 -11.26
CA ASP A 142 15.94 -14.06 -11.89
C ASP A 142 15.52 -14.48 -13.30
N ALA A 143 14.22 -14.77 -13.49
CA ALA A 143 13.68 -15.08 -14.81
C ALA A 143 13.83 -13.90 -15.79
N LEU A 144 13.46 -12.69 -15.36
CA LEU A 144 13.57 -11.49 -16.18
C LEU A 144 15.03 -11.10 -16.48
N LYS A 145 15.91 -11.24 -15.49
CA LYS A 145 17.34 -11.00 -15.66
C LYS A 145 17.96 -11.98 -16.68
N THR A 146 17.60 -13.26 -16.58
CA THR A 146 18.03 -14.29 -17.54
C THR A 146 17.54 -13.97 -18.95
N GLN A 147 16.27 -13.59 -19.09
CA GLN A 147 15.70 -13.17 -20.39
C GLN A 147 16.43 -11.94 -20.94
N HIS A 148 16.67 -10.93 -20.11
CA HIS A 148 17.39 -9.71 -20.50
C HIS A 148 18.80 -10.02 -21.00
N SER A 149 19.58 -10.82 -20.24
CA SER A 149 20.92 -11.23 -20.61
C SER A 149 20.92 -11.99 -21.96
N TYR A 150 20.00 -12.93 -22.13
CA TYR A 150 19.85 -13.65 -23.39
C TYR A 150 19.55 -12.72 -24.57
N LEU A 151 18.63 -11.77 -24.43
CA LEU A 151 18.30 -10.82 -25.48
C LEU A 151 19.49 -9.93 -25.85
N LYS A 152 20.25 -9.48 -24.85
CA LYS A 152 21.45 -8.66 -25.02
C LYS A 152 22.57 -9.43 -25.73
N GLU A 153 22.83 -10.68 -25.34
CA GLU A 153 23.90 -11.54 -25.86
C GLU A 153 23.56 -12.15 -27.22
N SER A 154 22.29 -12.42 -27.51
CA SER A 154 21.85 -13.06 -28.77
C SER A 154 22.11 -12.20 -30.02
N GLY A 155 22.33 -10.89 -29.87
CA GLY A 155 22.42 -9.94 -30.96
C GLY A 155 21.11 -9.80 -31.76
N LEU A 156 19.99 -10.33 -31.25
CA LEU A 156 18.69 -10.32 -31.93
C LEU A 156 18.25 -8.89 -32.26
N PHE A 157 18.35 -7.98 -31.29
CA PHE A 157 17.90 -6.59 -31.45
C PHE A 157 18.79 -5.82 -32.46
N GLU A 158 20.08 -6.07 -32.45
CA GLU A 158 20.99 -5.47 -33.46
C GLU A 158 20.66 -5.96 -34.87
N LYS A 159 20.36 -7.24 -35.03
CA LYS A 159 19.87 -7.80 -36.30
C LYS A 159 18.52 -7.19 -36.69
N MET A 160 17.58 -7.05 -35.77
CA MET A 160 16.29 -6.41 -36.05
C MET A 160 16.45 -4.94 -36.43
N LYS A 161 17.29 -4.18 -35.74
CA LYS A 161 17.62 -2.79 -36.08
C LYS A 161 18.23 -2.70 -37.48
N SER A 162 19.20 -3.55 -37.77
CA SER A 162 19.84 -3.63 -39.09
C SER A 162 18.84 -3.90 -40.22
N VAL A 163 17.89 -4.84 -40.00
CA VAL A 163 16.83 -5.10 -40.99
C VAL A 163 15.88 -3.91 -41.12
N LYS A 164 15.46 -3.29 -40.00
CA LYS A 164 14.57 -2.12 -40.03
C LYS A 164 15.19 -0.89 -40.69
N SER A 165 16.51 -0.76 -40.67
CA SER A 165 17.24 0.32 -41.37
C SER A 165 17.66 -0.04 -42.80
N SER A 166 17.40 -1.26 -43.27
CA SER A 166 17.69 -1.64 -44.64
C SER A 166 16.79 -0.92 -45.66
N GLU A 167 17.33 -0.60 -46.82
CA GLU A 167 16.60 0.06 -47.91
C GLU A 167 15.31 -0.70 -48.28
N ALA A 168 15.40 -2.03 -48.40
CA ALA A 168 14.23 -2.88 -48.68
C ALA A 168 13.11 -2.81 -47.64
N PHE A 169 13.45 -2.69 -46.35
CA PHE A 169 12.44 -2.55 -45.29
C PHE A 169 11.84 -1.14 -45.23
N LEU A 170 12.66 -0.11 -45.48
CA LEU A 170 12.21 1.28 -45.55
C LEU A 170 11.26 1.49 -46.73
N GLU A 171 11.59 0.93 -47.89
CA GLU A 171 10.73 0.92 -49.08
C GLU A 171 9.39 0.19 -48.78
N PHE A 172 9.44 -1.00 -48.20
CA PHE A 172 8.25 -1.75 -47.78
C PHE A 172 7.35 -0.95 -46.83
N SER A 173 7.93 -0.28 -45.84
CA SER A 173 7.21 0.52 -44.85
C SER A 173 6.55 1.76 -45.49
N SER A 174 7.25 2.41 -46.41
CA SER A 174 6.73 3.53 -47.19
C SER A 174 5.60 3.09 -48.12
N ASP A 175 5.78 2.01 -48.86
CA ASP A 175 4.77 1.46 -49.78
C ASP A 175 3.48 1.05 -49.05
N LYS A 176 3.59 0.50 -47.87
CA LYS A 176 2.43 0.14 -47.04
C LYS A 176 1.52 1.34 -46.75
N ASN A 177 2.10 2.54 -46.59
CA ASN A 177 1.38 3.76 -46.26
C ASN A 177 0.93 4.55 -47.52
N THR A 178 1.54 4.31 -48.67
CA THR A 178 1.33 5.12 -49.86
C THR A 178 0.61 4.39 -50.99
N LEU A 179 0.79 3.07 -51.11
CA LEU A 179 0.23 2.29 -52.22
C LEU A 179 -1.17 1.76 -51.88
N LYS A 180 -2.01 1.61 -52.91
CA LYS A 180 -3.26 0.88 -52.80
C LYS A 180 -3.01 -0.61 -52.54
N SER A 181 -3.89 -1.29 -51.83
CA SER A 181 -3.73 -2.68 -51.41
C SER A 181 -3.39 -3.66 -52.54
N LYS A 182 -3.93 -3.43 -53.76
CA LYS A 182 -3.64 -4.27 -54.94
C LYS A 182 -2.21 -4.08 -55.46
N GLU A 183 -1.75 -2.83 -55.55
CA GLU A 183 -0.41 -2.45 -55.98
C GLU A 183 0.64 -2.90 -54.98
N TYR A 184 0.37 -2.71 -53.70
CA TYR A 184 1.25 -3.18 -52.62
C TYR A 184 1.47 -4.70 -52.67
N ARG A 185 0.38 -5.49 -52.84
CA ARG A 185 0.46 -6.96 -52.94
C ARG A 185 1.11 -7.43 -54.26
N ALA A 186 1.06 -6.65 -55.32
CA ALA A 186 1.73 -6.96 -56.56
C ALA A 186 3.23 -6.71 -56.46
N LYS A 187 3.66 -5.66 -55.72
CA LYS A 187 5.06 -5.29 -55.53
C LYS A 187 5.79 -6.19 -54.54
N HIS A 188 5.14 -6.56 -53.42
CA HIS A 188 5.72 -7.32 -52.34
C HIS A 188 5.20 -8.77 -52.30
N LYS A 189 6.14 -9.75 -52.30
CA LYS A 189 5.78 -11.18 -52.18
C LYS A 189 5.11 -11.48 -50.84
N PRO A 190 4.15 -12.44 -50.77
CA PRO A 190 3.40 -12.73 -49.56
C PRO A 190 4.26 -13.10 -48.35
N HIS A 191 5.40 -13.78 -48.54
CA HIS A 191 6.29 -14.14 -47.43
C HIS A 191 7.04 -12.92 -46.90
N ILE A 192 7.46 -11.97 -47.78
CA ILE A 192 8.08 -10.69 -47.38
C ILE A 192 7.09 -9.85 -46.59
N ILE A 193 5.85 -9.73 -47.09
CA ILE A 193 4.79 -9.02 -46.37
C ILE A 193 4.63 -9.57 -44.95
N ARG A 194 4.59 -10.91 -44.80
CA ARG A 194 4.42 -11.55 -43.50
C ARG A 194 5.60 -11.26 -42.56
N GLN A 195 6.84 -11.42 -43.07
CA GLN A 195 8.06 -11.23 -42.29
C GLN A 195 8.25 -9.76 -41.87
N TYR A 196 8.10 -8.83 -42.79
CA TYR A 196 8.29 -7.40 -42.52
C TYR A 196 7.14 -6.83 -41.70
N GLN A 197 5.91 -7.33 -41.88
CA GLN A 197 4.79 -6.99 -41.01
C GLN A 197 5.04 -7.44 -39.57
N ALA A 198 5.55 -8.65 -39.37
CA ALA A 198 5.92 -9.13 -38.03
C ALA A 198 7.00 -8.26 -37.39
N LEU A 199 7.96 -7.75 -38.19
CA LEU A 199 8.97 -6.80 -37.68
C LEU A 199 8.41 -5.43 -37.37
N LEU A 200 7.41 -4.93 -38.13
CA LEU A 200 6.69 -3.68 -37.80
C LEU A 200 5.91 -3.79 -36.51
N ASP A 201 5.23 -4.92 -36.34
CA ASP A 201 4.38 -5.18 -35.17
C ASP A 201 5.20 -5.54 -33.93
N ALA A 202 6.45 -5.97 -34.11
CA ALA A 202 7.33 -6.31 -33.00
C ALA A 202 7.69 -5.07 -32.17
N LYS A 203 7.20 -5.05 -30.95
CA LYS A 203 7.63 -4.08 -29.92
C LYS A 203 9.01 -4.52 -29.42
N MET A 204 10.00 -3.70 -29.70
CA MET A 204 11.36 -3.92 -29.20
C MET A 204 11.47 -3.21 -27.85
N PRO A 205 11.74 -3.94 -26.76
CA PRO A 205 12.05 -3.30 -25.50
C PRO A 205 13.38 -2.52 -25.62
N ASP A 206 13.43 -1.40 -24.90
CA ASP A 206 14.67 -0.67 -24.68
C ASP A 206 15.46 -1.44 -23.61
N LEU A 207 16.51 -2.15 -24.02
CA LEU A 207 17.29 -3.01 -23.13
C LEU A 207 18.00 -2.19 -22.04
N ASP A 208 18.45 -0.98 -22.34
CA ASP A 208 19.14 -0.13 -21.36
C ASP A 208 18.16 0.33 -20.27
N LYS A 209 16.96 0.75 -20.67
CA LYS A 209 15.89 1.07 -19.69
C LYS A 209 15.44 -0.15 -18.90
N GLN A 210 15.40 -1.32 -19.52
CA GLN A 210 15.04 -2.56 -18.83
C GLN A 210 16.10 -2.94 -17.81
N GLU A 211 17.39 -2.75 -18.09
CA GLU A 211 18.50 -2.99 -17.15
C GLU A 211 18.36 -2.09 -15.91
N ILE A 212 18.08 -0.79 -16.10
CA ILE A 212 17.83 0.15 -15.00
C ILE A 212 16.62 -0.30 -14.17
N SER A 213 15.52 -0.70 -14.83
CA SER A 213 14.31 -1.16 -14.14
C SER A 213 14.55 -2.44 -13.32
N LEU A 214 15.36 -3.37 -13.85
CA LEU A 214 15.78 -4.58 -13.12
C LEU A 214 16.62 -4.24 -11.91
N GLN A 215 17.52 -3.26 -12.02
CA GLN A 215 18.33 -2.81 -10.89
C GLN A 215 17.46 -2.20 -9.78
N VAL A 216 16.56 -1.27 -10.14
CA VAL A 216 15.62 -0.66 -9.18
C VAL A 216 14.78 -1.73 -8.48
N PHE A 217 14.25 -2.69 -9.23
CA PHE A 217 13.45 -3.78 -8.65
C PHE A 217 14.27 -4.64 -7.69
N LYS A 218 15.54 -4.95 -8.02
CA LYS A 218 16.45 -5.70 -7.16
C LYS A 218 16.75 -4.95 -5.85
N GLU A 219 16.99 -3.65 -5.94
CA GLU A 219 17.21 -2.80 -4.77
C GLU A 219 16.01 -2.81 -3.81
N GLN A 220 14.78 -2.79 -4.36
CA GLN A 220 13.58 -2.90 -3.55
C GLN A 220 13.46 -4.28 -2.88
N ILE A 221 13.74 -5.38 -3.61
CA ILE A 221 13.78 -6.74 -3.04
C ILE A 221 14.78 -6.79 -1.87
N ASP A 222 16.00 -6.26 -2.07
CA ASP A 222 17.05 -6.31 -1.07
C ASP A 222 16.73 -5.44 0.15
N THR A 223 16.07 -4.30 -0.06
CA THR A 223 15.67 -3.41 1.03
C THR A 223 14.60 -4.04 1.91
N PHE A 224 13.58 -4.64 1.30
CA PHE A 224 12.42 -5.15 2.03
C PHE A 224 12.51 -6.65 2.37
N GLY A 225 13.47 -7.35 1.80
CA GLY A 225 13.79 -8.75 2.11
C GLY A 225 14.79 -8.96 3.25
N LYS A 226 15.23 -7.88 3.93
CA LYS A 226 16.19 -7.98 5.04
C LYS A 226 15.66 -8.84 6.18
N ASP A 227 16.58 -9.60 6.80
CA ASP A 227 16.32 -10.31 8.03
C ASP A 227 16.41 -9.33 9.21
N GLU A 228 15.26 -9.00 9.76
CA GLU A 228 15.13 -8.16 10.94
C GLU A 228 14.31 -8.89 12.00
N GLU A 229 14.54 -8.56 13.26
CA GLU A 229 13.74 -9.09 14.36
C GLU A 229 12.33 -8.49 14.34
N VAL A 230 11.37 -9.26 14.90
CA VAL A 230 9.99 -8.81 15.08
C VAL A 230 9.96 -7.53 15.89
N HIS A 231 9.37 -6.47 15.35
CA HIS A 231 9.14 -5.23 16.06
C HIS A 231 7.88 -4.51 15.54
N PHE A 232 7.40 -3.53 16.30
CA PHE A 232 6.22 -2.76 15.95
C PHE A 232 6.57 -1.29 15.76
N LYS A 233 5.86 -0.66 14.81
CA LYS A 233 5.83 0.80 14.62
C LYS A 233 4.41 1.31 14.88
N PRO A 234 4.08 1.64 16.14
CA PRO A 234 2.79 2.21 16.50
C PRO A 234 2.59 3.57 15.84
N PHE A 235 1.35 3.91 15.47
CA PHE A 235 1.09 5.18 14.80
C PHE A 235 -0.16 5.93 15.26
N THR A 236 -1.05 5.31 16.06
CA THR A 236 -2.17 6.04 16.68
C THR A 236 -2.80 5.23 17.82
N ILE A 237 -3.25 5.92 18.87
CA ILE A 237 -4.09 5.33 19.92
C ILE A 237 -5.54 5.40 19.46
N LEU A 238 -6.20 4.25 19.37
CA LEU A 238 -7.58 4.14 18.93
C LEU A 238 -8.55 4.29 20.11
N LYS A 239 -8.21 3.69 21.25
CA LYS A 239 -9.10 3.60 22.41
C LYS A 239 -8.31 3.27 23.66
N VAL A 240 -8.67 3.89 24.77
CA VAL A 240 -8.19 3.54 26.12
C VAL A 240 -9.38 3.08 26.95
N VAL A 241 -9.28 1.88 27.51
CA VAL A 241 -10.25 1.31 28.47
C VAL A 241 -9.62 1.32 29.84
N PHE A 242 -10.26 1.97 30.81
CA PHE A 242 -9.79 2.04 32.19
C PHE A 242 -10.35 0.91 33.05
N GLU A 243 -9.68 0.58 34.16
CA GLU A 243 -10.11 -0.44 35.12
C GLU A 243 -11.54 -0.21 35.66
N THR A 244 -11.95 1.05 35.74
CA THR A 244 -13.33 1.45 36.08
C THR A 244 -14.38 1.10 35.03
N GLY A 245 -13.94 0.65 33.84
CA GLY A 245 -14.80 0.45 32.69
C GLY A 245 -15.15 1.74 31.93
N LYS A 246 -14.61 2.89 32.32
CA LYS A 246 -14.66 4.13 31.54
C LYS A 246 -13.79 3.96 30.29
N GLU A 247 -14.16 4.62 29.20
CA GLU A 247 -13.44 4.57 27.94
C GLU A 247 -13.10 5.97 27.46
N TYR A 248 -11.93 6.10 26.82
CA TYR A 248 -11.46 7.33 26.23
C TYR A 248 -11.08 7.10 24.77
N PHE A 249 -11.55 7.99 23.89
CA PHE A 249 -11.27 7.97 22.45
C PHE A 249 -10.49 9.24 22.10
N PRO A 250 -9.19 9.16 21.89
CA PRO A 250 -8.36 10.32 21.56
C PRO A 250 -8.84 11.07 20.30
N ASN A 251 -9.39 10.36 19.33
CA ASN A 251 -9.84 10.88 18.04
C ASN A 251 -8.83 11.85 17.38
N SER A 252 -7.53 11.56 17.52
CA SER A 252 -6.45 12.40 17.04
C SER A 252 -5.28 11.56 16.54
N ASN A 253 -4.81 11.84 15.33
CA ASN A 253 -3.58 11.26 14.79
C ASN A 253 -2.31 11.88 15.41
N LEU A 254 -2.43 12.94 16.24
CA LEU A 254 -1.32 13.49 17.01
C LEU A 254 -0.88 12.58 18.16
N THR A 255 -1.68 11.56 18.52
CA THR A 255 -1.21 10.50 19.43
C THR A 255 0.00 9.76 18.92
N TYR A 256 0.41 9.99 17.66
CA TYR A 256 1.68 9.51 17.11
C TYR A 256 2.88 9.92 17.98
N GLU A 257 2.92 11.14 18.48
CA GLU A 257 3.98 11.64 19.35
C GLU A 257 4.14 10.84 20.66
N LEU A 258 3.02 10.26 21.14
CA LEU A 258 3.02 9.43 22.34
C LEU A 258 3.54 8.02 22.07
N VAL A 259 3.36 7.49 20.87
CA VAL A 259 3.59 6.07 20.59
C VAL A 259 4.76 5.80 19.65
N ASN A 260 5.31 6.82 19.01
CA ASN A 260 6.39 6.68 18.01
C ASN A 260 7.43 7.79 18.17
N GLU A 261 8.68 7.49 17.84
CA GLU A 261 9.81 8.43 17.90
C GLU A 261 10.24 8.93 16.51
N ASP A 262 9.71 8.32 15.44
CA ASP A 262 10.06 8.70 14.08
C ASP A 262 9.50 10.10 13.75
N ALA A 263 10.21 10.83 12.91
CA ALA A 263 9.79 12.16 12.48
C ALA A 263 8.47 12.14 11.70
N PHE A 264 7.65 13.14 11.90
CA PHE A 264 6.41 13.36 11.17
C PHE A 264 6.17 14.87 10.98
N LEU A 265 5.23 15.24 10.12
CA LEU A 265 4.82 16.62 9.96
C LEU A 265 3.41 16.82 10.51
N HIS A 266 3.22 17.89 11.28
CA HIS A 266 1.92 18.40 11.67
C HIS A 266 1.74 19.79 11.06
N LEU A 267 0.79 19.91 10.13
CA LEU A 267 0.64 21.09 9.27
C LEU A 267 -0.77 21.67 9.39
N LYS A 268 -0.84 22.99 9.58
CA LYS A 268 -2.09 23.76 9.49
C LYS A 268 -2.06 24.59 8.21
N PHE A 269 -3.10 24.44 7.40
CA PHE A 269 -3.22 25.07 6.10
C PHE A 269 -4.15 26.28 6.17
N ASP A 270 -3.68 27.38 5.59
CA ASP A 270 -4.48 28.58 5.33
C ASP A 270 -4.11 29.15 3.95
N LYS A 271 -4.77 30.25 3.55
CA LYS A 271 -4.56 30.86 2.24
C LYS A 271 -3.12 31.35 1.99
N ASN A 272 -2.37 31.61 3.04
CA ASN A 272 -1.05 32.24 2.94
C ASN A 272 0.09 31.21 2.96
N ASN A 273 -0.14 30.02 3.53
CA ASN A 273 0.91 29.03 3.77
C ASN A 273 0.75 27.72 2.99
N THR A 274 -0.31 27.58 2.18
CA THR A 274 -0.65 26.33 1.51
C THR A 274 0.50 25.81 0.65
N GLU A 275 1.08 26.63 -0.23
CA GLU A 275 2.18 26.23 -1.12
C GLU A 275 3.44 25.89 -0.34
N GLU A 276 3.78 26.65 0.69
CA GLU A 276 4.92 26.37 1.56
C GLU A 276 4.76 25.03 2.28
N ASN A 277 3.58 24.74 2.82
CA ASN A 277 3.31 23.49 3.50
C ASN A 277 3.30 22.30 2.55
N ILE A 278 2.76 22.44 1.34
CA ILE A 278 2.85 21.41 0.29
C ILE A 278 4.31 21.11 -0.01
N LYS A 279 5.15 22.14 -0.17
CA LYS A 279 6.59 21.96 -0.39
C LYS A 279 7.25 21.18 0.75
N LYS A 280 6.94 21.50 2.02
CA LYS A 280 7.46 20.74 3.19
C LYS A 280 7.11 19.25 3.10
N VAL A 281 5.90 18.90 2.62
CA VAL A 281 5.50 17.50 2.43
C VAL A 281 6.31 16.84 1.30
N TYR A 282 6.55 17.53 0.19
CA TYR A 282 7.42 17.01 -0.88
C TYR A 282 8.87 16.83 -0.39
N ASP A 283 9.41 17.79 0.36
CA ASP A 283 10.76 17.69 0.90
C ASP A 283 10.90 16.49 1.85
N PHE A 284 9.89 16.26 2.70
CA PHE A 284 9.83 15.08 3.58
C PHE A 284 9.73 13.78 2.79
N PHE A 285 8.86 13.73 1.78
CA PHE A 285 8.72 12.56 0.89
C PHE A 285 10.00 12.26 0.13
N ASN A 286 10.66 13.27 -0.43
CA ASN A 286 11.90 13.11 -1.18
C ASN A 286 13.03 12.60 -0.27
N LYS A 287 13.14 13.09 0.97
CA LYS A 287 14.08 12.57 1.96
C LYS A 287 13.87 11.07 2.18
N LEU A 288 12.62 10.64 2.44
CA LEU A 288 12.28 9.25 2.65
C LEU A 288 12.54 8.39 1.39
N THR A 289 12.33 8.94 0.20
CA THR A 289 12.63 8.26 -1.07
C THR A 289 14.12 7.98 -1.23
N VAL A 290 14.99 8.94 -0.86
CA VAL A 290 16.45 8.76 -0.86
C VAL A 290 16.88 7.71 0.16
N GLU A 291 16.18 7.60 1.27
CA GLU A 291 16.39 6.57 2.31
C GLU A 291 15.81 5.19 1.92
N ASN A 292 15.30 5.03 0.69
CA ASN A 292 14.63 3.81 0.18
C ASN A 292 13.39 3.39 0.98
N GLU A 293 12.70 4.33 1.61
CA GLU A 293 11.44 4.06 2.31
C GLU A 293 10.27 3.96 1.32
N GLU A 294 9.18 3.28 1.70
CA GLU A 294 8.02 3.08 0.82
C GLU A 294 7.35 4.39 0.38
N GLY A 295 7.26 5.37 1.29
CA GLY A 295 6.60 6.65 1.03
C GLY A 295 6.01 7.28 2.30
N ILE A 296 4.87 7.95 2.13
CA ILE A 296 4.19 8.68 3.22
C ILE A 296 2.70 8.33 3.32
N MET A 297 2.15 8.62 4.51
CA MET A 297 0.72 8.60 4.81
C MET A 297 0.28 10.02 5.13
N ILE A 298 -0.71 10.54 4.39
CA ILE A 298 -1.31 11.87 4.63
C ILE A 298 -2.66 11.65 5.30
N LYS A 299 -2.83 12.19 6.51
CA LYS A 299 -3.99 11.97 7.39
C LYS A 299 -4.56 13.31 7.86
N PRO A 300 -5.89 13.42 8.12
CA PRO A 300 -6.40 14.49 8.96
C PRO A 300 -5.77 14.43 10.36
N ALA A 301 -5.54 15.57 11.02
CA ALA A 301 -5.13 15.58 12.43
C ALA A 301 -6.21 14.91 13.31
N LYS A 302 -7.47 15.12 12.97
CA LYS A 302 -8.60 14.41 13.57
C LYS A 302 -8.71 13.01 12.98
N ASN A 303 -8.64 11.97 13.82
CA ASN A 303 -8.58 10.56 13.40
C ASN A 303 -9.85 10.12 12.64
N TYR A 304 -11.02 10.61 13.01
CA TYR A 304 -12.28 10.29 12.33
C TYR A 304 -13.05 11.54 11.91
N ILE A 305 -13.32 11.61 10.62
CA ILE A 305 -14.24 12.59 10.01
C ILE A 305 -15.19 11.81 9.11
N LYS A 306 -16.49 11.95 9.39
CA LYS A 306 -17.54 11.22 8.67
C LYS A 306 -17.48 11.53 7.15
N GLY A 307 -17.55 10.50 6.34
CA GLY A 307 -17.56 10.62 4.87
C GLY A 307 -16.20 10.85 4.24
N LEU A 308 -15.12 10.87 5.04
CA LEU A 308 -13.75 11.01 4.53
C LEU A 308 -12.92 9.75 4.79
N PRO A 309 -11.92 9.46 3.93
CA PRO A 309 -10.99 8.38 4.17
C PRO A 309 -10.10 8.70 5.39
N PRO A 310 -9.63 7.69 6.15
CA PRO A 310 -8.74 7.92 7.28
C PRO A 310 -7.40 8.49 6.87
N CYS A 311 -6.95 8.17 5.67
CA CYS A 311 -5.70 8.65 5.11
C CYS A 311 -5.59 8.37 3.61
N PHE A 312 -4.64 9.04 2.96
CA PHE A 312 -4.11 8.67 1.65
C PHE A 312 -2.67 8.15 1.80
N LYS A 313 -2.35 7.09 1.05
CA LYS A 313 -0.96 6.65 0.88
C LYS A 313 -0.38 7.25 -0.39
N VAL A 314 0.85 7.75 -0.29
CA VAL A 314 1.66 8.20 -1.41
C VAL A 314 2.96 7.42 -1.39
N ARG A 315 3.18 6.59 -2.41
CA ARG A 315 4.32 5.69 -2.52
C ARG A 315 5.29 6.20 -3.57
N ASN A 316 6.58 6.01 -3.32
CA ASN A 316 7.59 6.37 -4.31
C ASN A 316 7.54 5.44 -5.54
N ASN A 317 8.01 5.95 -6.68
CA ASN A 317 7.94 5.21 -7.94
C ASN A 317 8.83 3.95 -7.95
N ASN A 318 9.93 3.94 -7.20
CA ASN A 318 10.79 2.76 -7.10
C ASN A 318 10.06 1.62 -6.38
N TYR A 319 9.39 1.93 -5.26
CA TYR A 319 8.54 0.96 -4.58
C TYR A 319 7.38 0.46 -5.46
N LEU A 320 6.80 1.34 -6.29
CA LEU A 320 5.70 0.95 -7.18
C LEU A 320 6.10 -0.09 -8.23
N THR A 321 7.39 -0.30 -8.49
CA THR A 321 7.87 -1.42 -9.32
C THR A 321 7.52 -2.78 -8.71
N MET A 322 7.45 -2.89 -7.37
CA MET A 322 7.01 -4.10 -6.70
C MET A 322 5.50 -4.36 -6.83
N ILE A 323 4.72 -3.31 -7.08
CA ILE A 323 3.26 -3.39 -7.24
C ILE A 323 2.86 -3.63 -8.69
N TYR A 324 3.46 -2.89 -9.63
CA TYR A 324 3.10 -2.91 -11.04
C TYR A 324 4.03 -3.78 -11.89
N GLY A 325 5.15 -4.24 -11.33
CA GLY A 325 6.17 -5.03 -12.01
C GLY A 325 7.33 -4.19 -12.53
N VAL A 326 8.39 -4.89 -12.95
CA VAL A 326 9.68 -4.31 -13.36
C VAL A 326 9.53 -3.23 -14.44
N ASN A 327 8.58 -3.36 -15.36
CA ASN A 327 8.41 -2.41 -16.45
C ASN A 327 7.63 -1.13 -16.05
N PHE A 328 7.30 -0.95 -14.78
CA PHE A 328 6.49 0.20 -14.33
C PHE A 328 7.02 1.54 -14.83
N HIS A 329 8.33 1.78 -14.73
CA HIS A 329 8.93 3.04 -15.19
C HIS A 329 8.86 3.19 -16.72
N ASN A 330 8.97 2.10 -17.48
CA ASN A 330 8.92 2.12 -18.93
C ASN A 330 7.48 2.35 -19.46
N ASP A 331 6.49 1.84 -18.72
CA ASP A 331 5.07 1.90 -19.07
C ASP A 331 4.31 2.93 -18.21
N PHE A 332 5.02 3.88 -17.58
CA PHE A 332 4.47 4.81 -16.59
C PHE A 332 3.24 5.58 -17.08
N GLU A 333 3.29 6.13 -18.30
CA GLU A 333 2.15 6.86 -18.91
C GLU A 333 0.90 5.98 -19.00
N HIS A 334 1.07 4.71 -19.38
CA HIS A 334 -0.05 3.76 -19.44
C HIS A 334 -0.69 3.54 -18.06
N TYR A 335 0.11 3.40 -16.99
CA TYR A 335 -0.40 3.25 -15.64
C TYR A 335 -1.05 4.54 -15.14
N LEU A 336 -0.44 5.69 -15.44
CA LEU A 336 -0.98 7.00 -15.08
C LEU A 336 -2.35 7.24 -15.73
N ASP A 337 -2.49 6.95 -17.03
CA ASP A 337 -3.76 7.13 -17.75
C ASP A 337 -4.88 6.27 -17.17
N ARG A 338 -4.59 5.01 -16.89
CA ARG A 338 -5.56 4.04 -16.39
C ARG A 338 -5.83 4.13 -14.90
N ARG A 339 -5.05 4.91 -14.17
CA ARG A 339 -5.21 5.04 -12.72
C ARG A 339 -6.59 5.54 -12.34
N ASN A 340 -7.34 4.72 -11.60
CA ASN A 340 -8.62 5.06 -11.02
C ASN A 340 -8.69 4.53 -9.59
N ILE A 341 -8.90 5.43 -8.64
CA ILE A 341 -8.93 5.11 -7.21
C ILE A 341 -10.34 5.08 -6.62
N ARG A 342 -11.38 5.38 -7.42
CA ARG A 342 -12.74 5.58 -6.91
C ARG A 342 -13.22 4.44 -6.02
N LYS A 343 -13.07 3.20 -6.50
CA LYS A 343 -13.48 2.01 -5.74
C LYS A 343 -12.71 1.87 -4.42
N LYS A 344 -11.39 2.06 -4.46
CA LYS A 344 -10.53 1.98 -3.25
C LYS A 344 -10.86 3.09 -2.25
N LEU A 345 -11.17 4.29 -2.75
CA LEU A 345 -11.59 5.42 -1.92
C LEU A 345 -12.92 5.15 -1.23
N GLU A 346 -13.93 4.69 -1.98
CA GLU A 346 -15.25 4.32 -1.42
C GLU A 346 -15.12 3.21 -0.36
N GLN A 347 -14.30 2.19 -0.61
CA GLN A 347 -14.02 1.12 0.34
C GLN A 347 -13.29 1.64 1.59
N SER A 348 -12.34 2.59 1.41
CA SER A 348 -11.62 3.21 2.51
C SER A 348 -12.58 3.96 3.46
N ILE A 349 -13.47 4.77 2.90
CA ILE A 349 -14.47 5.54 3.66
C ILE A 349 -15.44 4.60 4.38
N ASN A 350 -16.06 3.68 3.65
CA ASN A 350 -17.06 2.77 4.22
C ASN A 350 -16.47 1.86 5.31
N GLY A 351 -15.29 1.28 5.04
CA GLY A 351 -14.60 0.43 6.01
C GLY A 351 -14.23 1.19 7.28
N TRP A 352 -13.80 2.45 7.13
CA TRP A 352 -13.46 3.29 8.29
C TRP A 352 -14.68 3.66 9.13
N GLU A 353 -15.80 3.98 8.50
CA GLU A 353 -17.06 4.24 9.24
C GLU A 353 -17.56 3.02 10.02
N ILE A 354 -17.44 1.82 9.42
CA ILE A 354 -17.81 0.57 10.12
C ILE A 354 -16.89 0.37 11.31
N ASN A 355 -15.57 0.55 11.11
CA ASN A 355 -14.59 0.37 12.17
C ASN A 355 -14.82 1.32 13.35
N GLN A 356 -15.12 2.60 13.07
CA GLN A 356 -15.43 3.58 14.12
C GLN A 356 -16.67 3.18 14.94
N LYS A 357 -17.70 2.65 14.27
CA LYS A 357 -18.90 2.15 15.00
C LYS A 357 -18.57 0.94 15.87
N MET A 358 -17.68 0.05 15.43
CA MET A 358 -17.23 -1.08 16.26
C MET A 358 -16.38 -0.64 17.45
N LEU A 359 -15.46 0.32 17.25
CA LEU A 359 -14.65 0.87 18.33
C LEU A 359 -15.49 1.57 19.40
N GLN A 360 -16.63 2.19 19.04
CA GLN A 360 -17.55 2.83 19.98
C GLN A 360 -18.37 1.85 20.82
N ILE A 361 -18.43 0.57 20.48
CA ILE A 361 -19.07 -0.42 21.34
C ILE A 361 -18.25 -0.55 22.62
N PRO A 362 -18.89 -0.41 23.81
CA PRO A 362 -18.16 -0.55 25.08
C PRO A 362 -17.42 -1.89 25.16
N TYR A 363 -16.15 -1.87 25.54
CA TYR A 363 -15.28 -3.05 25.52
C TYR A 363 -15.83 -4.20 26.36
N LYS A 364 -16.48 -3.88 27.49
CA LYS A 364 -17.18 -4.87 28.34
C LYS A 364 -18.34 -5.56 27.64
N ASN A 365 -18.95 -4.91 26.62
CA ASN A 365 -20.10 -5.42 25.88
C ASN A 365 -19.66 -6.20 24.62
N LEU A 366 -18.36 -6.34 24.37
CA LEU A 366 -17.85 -7.17 23.30
C LEU A 366 -17.98 -8.65 23.70
N ASN A 367 -19.09 -9.26 23.30
CA ASN A 367 -19.42 -10.66 23.57
C ASN A 367 -20.39 -11.20 22.51
N GLU A 368 -20.65 -12.50 22.57
CA GLU A 368 -21.50 -13.21 21.60
C GLU A 368 -22.99 -12.82 21.67
N GLU A 369 -23.42 -12.10 22.69
CA GLU A 369 -24.80 -11.63 22.84
C GLU A 369 -25.04 -10.27 22.18
N ASN A 370 -23.96 -9.53 21.84
CA ASN A 370 -24.07 -8.20 21.27
C ASN A 370 -24.47 -8.26 19.79
N TYR A 371 -25.76 -8.06 19.52
CA TYR A 371 -26.33 -8.07 18.17
C TYR A 371 -25.72 -6.99 17.25
N LEU A 372 -25.49 -5.77 17.76
CA LEU A 372 -24.90 -4.69 16.97
C LEU A 372 -23.49 -5.04 16.52
N MET A 373 -22.67 -5.61 17.41
CA MET A 373 -21.32 -6.09 17.05
C MET A 373 -21.37 -7.15 15.96
N LYS A 374 -22.25 -8.15 16.10
CA LYS A 374 -22.42 -9.20 15.07
C LYS A 374 -22.83 -8.63 13.72
N LEU A 375 -23.73 -7.64 13.70
CA LEU A 375 -24.16 -6.98 12.46
C LEU A 375 -23.02 -6.22 11.77
N LEU A 376 -22.23 -5.46 12.54
CA LEU A 376 -21.09 -4.70 12.04
C LEU A 376 -19.99 -5.64 11.51
N LEU A 377 -19.71 -6.74 12.22
CA LEU A 377 -18.78 -7.78 11.78
C LEU A 377 -19.22 -8.44 10.48
N LEU A 378 -20.51 -8.79 10.38
CA LEU A 378 -21.06 -9.34 9.14
C LEU A 378 -20.87 -8.38 7.97
N LYS A 379 -21.16 -7.10 8.18
CA LYS A 379 -20.94 -6.08 7.16
C LYS A 379 -19.48 -5.98 6.77
N ARG A 380 -18.55 -5.96 7.75
CA ARG A 380 -17.12 -5.89 7.52
C ARG A 380 -16.61 -7.11 6.74
N ILE A 381 -17.07 -8.32 7.07
CA ILE A 381 -16.69 -9.56 6.38
C ILE A 381 -17.19 -9.56 4.93
N ASN A 382 -18.41 -9.07 4.67
CA ASN A 382 -18.95 -8.99 3.33
C ASN A 382 -18.25 -7.93 2.46
N ASP A 383 -17.71 -6.89 3.08
CA ASP A 383 -16.97 -5.82 2.40
C ASP A 383 -15.47 -6.16 2.22
N GLU A 384 -15.00 -7.32 2.71
CA GLU A 384 -13.63 -7.76 2.47
C GLU A 384 -13.39 -7.96 0.97
N GLU A 385 -12.32 -7.36 0.48
CA GLU A 385 -11.89 -7.60 -0.89
C GLU A 385 -11.44 -9.06 -1.04
N ILE A 386 -12.10 -9.77 -1.96
CA ILE A 386 -11.57 -11.03 -2.46
C ILE A 386 -10.53 -10.64 -3.52
N GLU A 387 -9.28 -10.59 -3.12
CA GLU A 387 -8.18 -10.39 -4.06
C GLU A 387 -8.08 -11.62 -4.94
N LYS A 388 -8.41 -11.44 -6.22
CA LYS A 388 -8.38 -12.53 -7.22
C LYS A 388 -6.96 -12.93 -7.60
N ASN A 389 -6.00 -12.07 -7.34
CA ASN A 389 -4.59 -12.30 -7.58
C ASN A 389 -3.89 -12.48 -6.23
N LEU A 390 -2.93 -13.37 -6.20
CA LEU A 390 -2.15 -13.76 -5.02
C LEU A 390 -1.29 -12.63 -4.43
N ASP A 391 -1.46 -11.40 -4.88
CA ASP A 391 -0.70 -10.28 -4.39
C ASP A 391 -1.46 -9.53 -3.28
N PRO A 392 -1.15 -9.79 -2.00
CA PRO A 392 -1.83 -9.14 -0.88
C PRO A 392 -1.53 -7.64 -0.76
N ARG A 393 -0.67 -7.10 -1.63
CA ARG A 393 -0.28 -5.68 -1.66
C ARG A 393 -1.16 -4.85 -2.59
N LEU A 394 -1.81 -5.51 -3.53
CA LEU A 394 -2.73 -4.87 -4.46
C LEU A 394 -4.10 -4.66 -3.80
#